data_3c94f6859c0b50ab4aa3f688908b83b2
#
_entry.id   3c94f6859c0b50ab4aa3f688908b83b2
#
_cell.length_a   1.000
_cell.length_b   1.000
_cell.length_c   1.000
_cell.angle_alpha   90.00
_cell.angle_beta   90.00
_cell.angle_gamma   90.00
#
_symmetry.space_group_name_H-M   'P 1'
#
loop_
_entity.id
_entity.type
_entity.pdbx_description
1 polymer ?
#
loop_
_entity_poly.entity_id
_entity_poly.type
_entity_poly.pdbx_seq_one_letter_code
_entity_poly.pdbx_strand_id
1 'polypeptide(L)'
;RAVTLQMGECYMSPLGRAQRTAKPCLAAVNCEAETLSWLQEFPAQLDINKAPELAEAYPDVKKNEKGYLPRIVWDMMPEHLTEHNEYMDRTAWRDSVVAQCSDMVEVYDNIIQEFDNLLAEHGYVRENGHYRVEKENTKTITFFCHFGLIGVLLSHLWNVSPFTLWNSFALAPTS
;
A
#
# COMPACT_ATOMS: atom_id res chain seq x y z
N ARG A 1 20.23 -11.57 -7.91
CA ARG A 1 20.28 -10.26 -7.19
C ARG A 1 20.17 -10.42 -5.66
N ALA A 2 19.30 -11.31 -5.14
CA ALA A 2 19.13 -11.51 -3.69
C ALA A 2 20.44 -11.89 -2.98
N VAL A 3 21.35 -12.61 -3.64
CA VAL A 3 22.63 -13.07 -3.07
C VAL A 3 23.60 -11.91 -2.76
N THR A 4 23.41 -10.75 -3.37
CA THR A 4 24.25 -9.56 -3.16
C THR A 4 23.65 -8.54 -2.21
N LEU A 5 22.39 -8.75 -1.76
CA LEU A 5 21.70 -7.86 -0.85
C LEU A 5 21.74 -8.41 0.57
N GLN A 6 22.12 -7.56 1.52
CA GLN A 6 21.92 -7.85 2.94
C GLN A 6 20.44 -7.65 3.22
N MET A 7 19.67 -8.74 3.34
CA MET A 7 18.22 -8.68 3.49
C MET A 7 17.77 -8.27 4.89
N GLY A 8 18.62 -8.45 5.90
CA GLY A 8 18.30 -8.08 7.28
C GLY A 8 17.12 -8.87 7.86
N GLU A 9 16.23 -8.18 8.55
CA GLU A 9 14.99 -8.76 9.05
C GLU A 9 13.94 -8.80 7.93
N CYS A 10 13.33 -9.96 7.72
CA CYS A 10 12.45 -10.19 6.58
C CYS A 10 11.01 -10.42 7.04
N TYR A 11 10.09 -9.76 6.39
CA TYR A 11 8.64 -9.90 6.59
C TYR A 11 7.95 -10.19 5.27
N MET A 12 6.89 -11.00 5.29
CA MET A 12 6.20 -11.37 4.07
C MET A 12 4.68 -11.34 4.21
N SER A 13 4.02 -11.06 3.10
CA SER A 13 2.59 -11.17 2.94
C SER A 13 2.08 -12.60 3.15
N PRO A 14 0.87 -12.79 3.70
CA PRO A 14 0.23 -14.09 3.75
C PRO A 14 -0.19 -14.61 2.36
N LEU A 15 -0.21 -13.78 1.33
CA LEU A 15 -0.66 -14.17 0.00
C LEU A 15 0.39 -15.02 -0.74
N GLY A 16 -0.06 -16.16 -1.27
CA GLY A 16 0.80 -17.18 -1.87
C GLY A 16 1.73 -16.67 -2.99
N ARG A 17 1.34 -15.62 -3.75
CA ARG A 17 2.21 -15.04 -4.78
C ARG A 17 3.46 -14.38 -4.18
N ALA A 18 3.32 -13.64 -3.08
CA ALA A 18 4.45 -13.04 -2.37
C ALA A 18 5.34 -14.10 -1.71
N GLN A 19 4.74 -15.11 -1.09
CA GLN A 19 5.47 -16.24 -0.49
C GLN A 19 6.26 -17.02 -1.53
N ARG A 20 5.71 -17.24 -2.74
CA ARG A 20 6.44 -17.90 -3.84
C ARG A 20 7.65 -17.09 -4.31
N THR A 21 7.58 -15.77 -4.25
CA THR A 21 8.72 -14.88 -4.53
C THR A 21 9.73 -14.87 -3.39
N ALA A 22 9.27 -14.83 -2.14
CA ALA A 22 10.13 -14.80 -0.95
C ALA A 22 10.98 -16.07 -0.81
N LYS A 23 10.38 -17.25 -0.95
CA LYS A 23 11.04 -18.55 -0.69
C LYS A 23 12.41 -18.73 -1.37
N PRO A 24 12.58 -18.56 -2.69
CA PRO A 24 13.89 -18.71 -3.32
C PRO A 24 14.88 -17.62 -2.90
N CYS A 25 14.42 -16.41 -2.61
CA CYS A 25 15.26 -15.32 -2.14
C CYS A 25 15.82 -15.61 -0.74
N LEU A 26 14.94 -16.01 0.18
CA LEU A 26 15.29 -16.36 1.56
C LEU A 26 16.22 -17.55 1.61
N ALA A 27 15.96 -18.60 0.82
CA ALA A 27 16.81 -19.79 0.73
C ALA A 27 18.22 -19.45 0.22
N ALA A 28 18.34 -18.52 -0.73
CA ALA A 28 19.64 -18.11 -1.29
C ALA A 28 20.56 -17.40 -0.28
N VAL A 29 19.98 -16.78 0.75
CA VAL A 29 20.73 -16.04 1.80
C VAL A 29 20.61 -16.69 3.19
N ASN A 30 19.98 -17.85 3.27
CA ASN A 30 19.73 -18.62 4.50
C ASN A 30 19.03 -17.76 5.59
N CYS A 31 17.99 -17.03 5.18
CA CYS A 31 17.14 -16.22 6.05
C CYS A 31 15.73 -16.81 6.16
N GLU A 32 15.03 -16.45 7.24
CA GLU A 32 13.60 -16.69 7.42
C GLU A 32 12.83 -15.37 7.36
N ALA A 33 11.54 -15.42 7.08
CA ALA A 33 10.67 -14.26 7.10
C ALA A 33 9.44 -14.53 7.95
N GLU A 34 9.08 -13.55 8.78
CA GLU A 34 7.82 -13.55 9.51
C GLU A 34 6.65 -13.18 8.58
N THR A 35 5.52 -13.87 8.74
CA THR A 35 4.30 -13.55 7.98
C THR A 35 3.44 -12.59 8.76
N LEU A 36 3.23 -11.39 8.21
CA LEU A 36 2.39 -10.35 8.79
C LEU A 36 1.11 -10.19 7.96
N SER A 37 -0.05 -10.26 8.61
CA SER A 37 -1.36 -10.23 7.93
C SER A 37 -1.62 -8.92 7.19
N TRP A 38 -1.16 -7.80 7.72
CA TRP A 38 -1.31 -6.47 7.13
C TRP A 38 -0.42 -6.24 5.89
N LEU A 39 0.56 -7.12 5.61
CA LEU A 39 1.38 -7.06 4.38
C LEU A 39 0.67 -7.62 3.13
N GLN A 40 -0.60 -7.98 3.20
CA GLN A 40 -1.38 -8.36 2.02
C GLN A 40 -1.55 -7.20 1.04
N GLU A 41 -2.00 -7.48 -0.19
CA GLU A 41 -2.35 -6.43 -1.14
C GLU A 41 -3.41 -5.49 -0.55
N PHE A 42 -3.28 -4.17 -0.81
CA PHE A 42 -4.23 -3.18 -0.30
C PHE A 42 -5.65 -3.56 -0.69
N PRO A 43 -6.49 -4.00 0.25
CA PRO A 43 -7.72 -4.70 -0.09
C PRO A 43 -8.93 -3.80 -0.31
N ALA A 44 -8.79 -2.49 -0.10
CA ALA A 44 -9.91 -1.55 -0.13
C ALA A 44 -10.69 -1.61 -1.44
N GLN A 45 -12.02 -1.66 -1.33
CA GLN A 45 -12.94 -1.81 -2.45
C GLN A 45 -13.85 -0.59 -2.56
N LEU A 46 -13.90 -0.03 -3.78
CA LEU A 46 -14.83 1.03 -4.16
C LEU A 46 -16.19 0.43 -4.53
N ASP A 47 -17.25 0.94 -3.94
CA ASP A 47 -18.62 0.68 -4.36
C ASP A 47 -19.12 1.76 -5.33
N ILE A 48 -18.92 1.52 -6.63
CA ILE A 48 -19.33 2.44 -7.71
C ILE A 48 -20.86 2.68 -7.71
N ASN A 49 -21.67 1.80 -7.11
CA ASN A 49 -23.11 2.03 -7.04
C ASN A 49 -23.48 3.24 -6.17
N LYS A 50 -22.61 3.65 -5.25
CA LYS A 50 -22.79 4.86 -4.42
C LYS A 50 -22.44 6.14 -5.15
N ALA A 51 -21.56 6.07 -6.17
CA ALA A 51 -21.13 7.19 -7.00
C ALA A 51 -20.91 6.71 -8.45
N PRO A 52 -21.99 6.53 -9.24
CA PRO A 52 -21.93 5.95 -10.59
C PRO A 52 -21.07 6.72 -11.59
N GLU A 53 -20.84 8.01 -11.36
CA GLU A 53 -19.93 8.85 -12.13
C GLU A 53 -18.47 8.37 -12.09
N LEU A 54 -18.08 7.69 -11.02
CA LEU A 54 -16.76 7.09 -10.91
C LEU A 54 -16.52 5.91 -11.87
N ALA A 55 -17.57 5.43 -12.55
CA ALA A 55 -17.40 4.35 -13.53
C ALA A 55 -16.47 4.73 -14.69
N GLU A 56 -16.36 6.03 -15.02
CA GLU A 56 -15.46 6.54 -16.05
C GLU A 56 -14.03 6.79 -15.53
N ALA A 57 -13.86 6.82 -14.21
CA ALA A 57 -12.58 7.04 -13.56
C ALA A 57 -11.73 5.77 -13.40
N TYR A 58 -12.30 4.60 -13.67
CA TYR A 58 -11.63 3.30 -13.48
C TYR A 58 -11.68 2.45 -14.75
N PRO A 59 -10.58 1.73 -15.08
CA PRO A 59 -10.59 0.80 -16.21
C PRO A 59 -11.41 -0.46 -15.87
N ASP A 60 -11.90 -1.15 -16.89
CA ASP A 60 -12.52 -2.47 -16.79
C ASP A 60 -13.67 -2.59 -15.78
N VAL A 61 -14.44 -1.52 -15.61
CA VAL A 61 -15.63 -1.52 -14.73
C VAL A 61 -16.66 -2.49 -15.26
N LYS A 62 -17.10 -3.42 -14.41
CA LYS A 62 -18.06 -4.47 -14.77
C LYS A 62 -19.39 -4.26 -14.06
N LYS A 63 -20.46 -4.67 -14.75
CA LYS A 63 -21.83 -4.69 -14.22
C LYS A 63 -22.40 -6.10 -14.26
N ASN A 64 -23.32 -6.38 -13.37
CA ASN A 64 -24.23 -7.52 -13.41
C ASN A 64 -25.69 -7.02 -13.23
N GLU A 65 -26.64 -7.94 -13.06
CA GLU A 65 -28.06 -7.61 -12.85
C GLU A 65 -28.33 -6.74 -11.60
N LYS A 66 -27.40 -6.73 -10.62
CA LYS A 66 -27.50 -5.98 -9.36
C LYS A 66 -26.79 -4.64 -9.38
N GLY A 67 -26.12 -4.28 -10.48
CA GLY A 67 -25.35 -3.03 -10.63
C GLY A 67 -23.87 -3.25 -10.87
N TYR A 68 -23.06 -2.27 -10.50
CA TYR A 68 -21.61 -2.33 -10.62
C TYR A 68 -21.00 -3.32 -9.63
N LEU A 69 -19.99 -4.07 -10.08
CA LEU A 69 -19.15 -4.88 -9.20
C LEU A 69 -18.13 -4.00 -8.48
N PRO A 70 -17.73 -4.36 -7.23
CA PRO A 70 -16.70 -3.62 -6.50
C PRO A 70 -15.40 -3.49 -7.30
N ARG A 71 -14.72 -2.35 -7.15
CA ARG A 71 -13.46 -2.06 -7.82
C ARG A 71 -12.37 -1.74 -6.80
N ILE A 72 -11.12 -2.13 -7.08
CA ILE A 72 -9.98 -1.71 -6.27
C ILE A 72 -9.80 -0.20 -6.37
N VAL A 73 -9.46 0.47 -5.26
CA VAL A 73 -9.40 1.94 -5.19
C VAL A 73 -8.16 2.53 -5.85
N TRP A 74 -7.06 1.78 -5.94
CA TRP A 74 -5.75 2.28 -6.39
C TRP A 74 -5.51 2.20 -7.91
N ASP A 75 -6.52 1.79 -8.68
CA ASP A 75 -6.43 1.60 -10.14
C ASP A 75 -7.19 2.71 -10.90
N MET A 76 -7.21 3.91 -10.35
CA MET A 76 -7.84 5.08 -10.97
C MET A 76 -7.03 5.56 -12.17
N MET A 77 -7.73 5.97 -13.22
CA MET A 77 -7.10 6.50 -14.44
C MET A 77 -6.46 7.87 -14.19
N PRO A 78 -5.25 8.13 -14.73
CA PRO A 78 -4.52 9.38 -14.53
C PRO A 78 -5.29 10.63 -14.97
N GLU A 79 -6.12 10.52 -16.02
CA GLU A 79 -6.95 11.62 -16.52
C GLU A 79 -7.87 12.16 -15.45
N HIS A 80 -8.56 11.27 -14.72
CA HIS A 80 -9.47 11.66 -13.64
C HIS A 80 -8.72 12.37 -12.51
N LEU A 81 -7.51 11.90 -12.16
CA LEU A 81 -6.69 12.52 -11.12
C LEU A 81 -6.24 13.94 -11.48
N THR A 82 -5.99 14.23 -12.75
CA THR A 82 -5.56 15.58 -13.18
C THR A 82 -6.68 16.61 -13.12
N GLU A 83 -7.93 16.15 -13.18
CA GLU A 83 -9.12 17.00 -13.08
C GLU A 83 -9.58 17.20 -11.62
N HIS A 84 -9.11 16.36 -10.68
CA HIS A 84 -9.54 16.27 -9.30
C HIS A 84 -8.35 16.36 -8.34
N ASN A 85 -7.87 17.58 -8.09
CA ASN A 85 -6.66 17.82 -7.29
C ASN A 85 -6.74 17.31 -5.84
N GLU A 86 -7.95 17.14 -5.28
CA GLU A 86 -8.16 16.62 -3.94
C GLU A 86 -7.55 15.22 -3.74
N TYR A 87 -7.52 14.39 -4.78
CA TYR A 87 -6.89 13.06 -4.68
C TYR A 87 -5.38 13.14 -4.48
N MET A 88 -4.73 14.17 -5.04
CA MET A 88 -3.28 14.35 -4.93
C MET A 88 -2.86 15.13 -3.67
N ASP A 89 -3.81 15.83 -3.02
CA ASP A 89 -3.55 16.55 -1.78
C ASP A 89 -3.27 15.59 -0.62
N ARG A 90 -2.33 15.97 0.23
CA ARG A 90 -1.85 15.17 1.36
C ARG A 90 -2.95 14.68 2.30
N THR A 91 -4.00 15.44 2.47
CA THR A 91 -5.07 15.20 3.45
C THR A 91 -6.45 15.13 2.82
N ALA A 92 -6.72 15.94 1.79
CA ALA A 92 -8.05 16.06 1.19
C ALA A 92 -8.54 14.78 0.52
N TRP A 93 -7.63 13.88 0.10
CA TRP A 93 -8.01 12.58 -0.46
C TRP A 93 -8.90 11.76 0.49
N ARG A 94 -8.78 11.97 1.81
CA ARG A 94 -9.58 11.27 2.83
C ARG A 94 -11.07 11.63 2.79
N ASP A 95 -11.37 12.82 2.26
CA ASP A 95 -12.74 13.33 2.11
C ASP A 95 -13.24 13.21 0.66
N SER A 96 -12.46 12.60 -0.22
CA SER A 96 -12.82 12.40 -1.62
C SER A 96 -14.01 11.45 -1.79
N VAL A 97 -14.67 11.53 -2.95
CA VAL A 97 -15.81 10.64 -3.27
C VAL A 97 -15.40 9.17 -3.19
N VAL A 98 -14.18 8.81 -3.62
CA VAL A 98 -13.67 7.44 -3.52
C VAL A 98 -13.53 7.01 -2.06
N ALA A 99 -13.02 7.87 -1.19
CA ALA A 99 -12.93 7.58 0.23
C ALA A 99 -14.30 7.38 0.89
N GLN A 100 -15.29 8.20 0.51
CA GLN A 100 -16.66 8.09 1.02
C GLN A 100 -17.41 6.85 0.51
N CYS A 101 -17.06 6.35 -0.67
CA CYS A 101 -17.68 5.19 -1.31
C CYS A 101 -16.90 3.88 -1.11
N SER A 102 -15.90 3.87 -0.25
CA SER A 102 -15.04 2.72 0.04
C SER A 102 -14.69 2.63 1.53
N ASP A 103 -14.00 1.56 1.91
CA ASP A 103 -13.41 1.37 3.24
C ASP A 103 -11.94 1.80 3.29
N MET A 104 -11.45 2.54 2.26
CA MET A 104 -10.02 2.77 2.08
C MET A 104 -9.36 3.54 3.22
N VAL A 105 -10.07 4.49 3.86
CA VAL A 105 -9.52 5.28 4.95
C VAL A 105 -9.26 4.42 6.18
N GLU A 106 -10.25 3.59 6.56
CA GLU A 106 -10.12 2.68 7.69
C GLU A 106 -9.00 1.65 7.45
N VAL A 107 -8.98 1.04 6.26
CA VAL A 107 -7.96 0.07 5.88
C VAL A 107 -6.57 0.70 5.85
N TYR A 108 -6.45 1.92 5.30
CA TYR A 108 -5.21 2.69 5.30
C TYR A 108 -4.71 2.94 6.73
N ASP A 109 -5.58 3.45 7.61
CA ASP A 109 -5.20 3.81 8.98
C ASP A 109 -4.77 2.57 9.79
N ASN A 110 -5.43 1.44 9.60
CA ASN A 110 -5.03 0.18 10.23
C ASN A 110 -3.64 -0.29 9.75
N ILE A 111 -3.36 -0.21 8.45
CA ILE A 111 -2.06 -0.60 7.89
C ILE A 111 -0.94 0.30 8.41
N ILE A 112 -1.11 1.63 8.38
CA ILE A 112 -0.05 2.53 8.85
C ILE A 112 0.18 2.42 10.35
N GLN A 113 -0.85 2.10 11.14
CA GLN A 113 -0.69 1.84 12.57
C GLN A 113 0.20 0.60 12.80
N GLU A 114 -0.04 -0.50 12.10
CA GLU A 114 0.78 -1.71 12.19
C GLU A 114 2.21 -1.46 11.73
N PHE A 115 2.38 -0.68 10.67
CA PHE A 115 3.70 -0.28 10.17
C PHE A 115 4.45 0.60 11.18
N ASP A 116 3.79 1.58 11.79
CA ASP A 116 4.39 2.43 12.81
C ASP A 116 4.74 1.63 14.07
N ASN A 117 3.93 0.65 14.47
CA ASN A 117 4.24 -0.28 15.56
C ASN A 117 5.52 -1.06 15.26
N LEU A 118 5.64 -1.63 14.06
CA LEU A 118 6.85 -2.33 13.64
C LEU A 118 8.08 -1.41 13.66
N LEU A 119 7.97 -0.19 13.16
CA LEU A 119 9.08 0.77 13.17
C LEU A 119 9.45 1.20 14.60
N ALA A 120 8.48 1.31 15.52
CA ALA A 120 8.73 1.62 16.93
C ALA A 120 9.54 0.51 17.63
N GLU A 121 9.27 -0.78 17.33
CA GLU A 121 10.09 -1.91 17.80
C GLU A 121 11.55 -1.80 17.31
N HIS A 122 11.76 -1.15 16.16
CA HIS A 122 13.08 -0.89 15.59
C HIS A 122 13.71 0.45 16.04
N GLY A 123 13.04 1.17 16.95
CA GLY A 123 13.55 2.41 17.55
C GLY A 123 13.11 3.70 16.83
N TYR A 124 12.11 3.64 15.94
CA TYR A 124 11.58 4.79 15.21
C TYR A 124 10.12 5.04 15.56
N VAL A 125 9.85 6.05 16.38
CA VAL A 125 8.51 6.41 16.86
C VAL A 125 7.94 7.54 16.03
N ARG A 126 6.73 7.35 15.48
CA ARG A 126 6.03 8.36 14.68
C ARG A 126 5.55 9.52 15.54
N GLU A 127 5.92 10.75 15.14
CA GLU A 127 5.47 11.99 15.77
C GLU A 127 5.24 13.09 14.71
N ASN A 128 4.04 13.67 14.66
CA ASN A 128 3.73 14.82 13.80
C ASN A 128 4.23 14.73 12.35
N GLY A 129 4.12 13.54 11.74
CA GLY A 129 4.51 13.31 10.34
C GLY A 129 6.00 13.03 10.11
N HIS A 130 6.80 12.84 11.14
CA HIS A 130 8.20 12.39 11.07
C HIS A 130 8.45 11.28 12.10
N TYR A 131 9.63 10.65 12.04
CA TYR A 131 10.03 9.64 13.02
C TYR A 131 11.10 10.21 13.95
N ARG A 132 10.84 10.12 15.25
CA ARG A 132 11.84 10.37 16.27
C ARG A 132 12.65 9.09 16.49
N VAL A 133 13.97 9.22 16.47
CA VAL A 133 14.86 8.09 16.74
C VAL A 133 15.05 7.95 18.25
N GLU A 134 14.53 6.87 18.82
CA GLU A 134 14.73 6.53 20.23
C GLU A 134 15.95 5.64 20.45
N LYS A 135 16.22 4.80 19.46
CA LYS A 135 17.36 3.88 19.46
C LYS A 135 17.95 3.81 18.06
N GLU A 136 19.22 4.09 17.95
CA GLU A 136 19.94 3.95 16.69
C GLU A 136 19.86 2.50 16.19
N ASN A 137 19.47 2.35 14.93
CA ASN A 137 19.32 1.06 14.28
C ASN A 137 19.74 1.18 12.81
N THR A 138 20.73 0.38 12.42
CA THR A 138 21.25 0.32 11.04
C THR A 138 20.83 -0.96 10.31
N LYS A 139 19.92 -1.73 10.88
CA LYS A 139 19.43 -2.97 10.27
C LYS A 139 18.62 -2.67 9.01
N THR A 140 18.73 -3.54 8.05
CA THR A 140 17.83 -3.57 6.89
C THR A 140 16.56 -4.31 7.26
N ILE A 141 15.43 -3.79 6.85
CA ILE A 141 14.12 -4.47 6.89
C ILE A 141 13.68 -4.73 5.45
N THR A 142 13.36 -5.97 5.14
CA THR A 142 12.91 -6.38 3.80
C THR A 142 11.48 -6.88 3.83
N PHE A 143 10.63 -6.29 2.99
CA PHE A 143 9.23 -6.69 2.83
C PHE A 143 9.01 -7.43 1.51
N PHE A 144 8.38 -8.59 1.57
CA PHE A 144 7.82 -9.29 0.41
C PHE A 144 6.31 -9.05 0.39
N CYS A 145 5.89 -8.04 -0.32
CA CYS A 145 4.51 -7.56 -0.30
C CYS A 145 3.97 -7.22 -1.71
N HIS A 146 3.16 -6.19 -1.87
CA HIS A 146 2.39 -5.92 -3.08
C HIS A 146 2.41 -4.44 -3.44
N PHE A 147 2.10 -4.13 -4.70
CA PHE A 147 2.17 -2.79 -5.26
C PHE A 147 1.26 -1.78 -4.55
N GLY A 148 -0.04 -2.09 -4.40
CA GLY A 148 -0.98 -1.17 -3.75
C GLY A 148 -0.59 -0.88 -2.30
N LEU A 149 -0.12 -1.90 -1.57
CA LEU A 149 0.39 -1.74 -0.21
C LEU A 149 1.64 -0.88 -0.15
N ILE A 150 2.61 -1.07 -1.08
CA ILE A 150 3.82 -0.24 -1.11
C ILE A 150 3.47 1.23 -1.28
N GLY A 151 2.47 1.54 -2.14
CA GLY A 151 1.94 2.89 -2.28
C GLY A 151 1.45 3.48 -0.95
N VAL A 152 0.74 2.68 -0.13
CA VAL A 152 0.29 3.09 1.21
C VAL A 152 1.48 3.38 2.13
N LEU A 153 2.44 2.46 2.25
CA LEU A 153 3.59 2.62 3.15
C LEU A 153 4.45 3.82 2.77
N LEU A 154 4.75 3.98 1.48
CA LEU A 154 5.54 5.12 1.00
C LEU A 154 4.79 6.44 1.14
N SER A 155 3.47 6.46 0.92
CA SER A 155 2.67 7.67 1.11
C SER A 155 2.73 8.16 2.56
N HIS A 156 2.69 7.23 3.50
CA HIS A 156 2.82 7.53 4.92
C HIS A 156 4.22 8.03 5.29
N LEU A 157 5.27 7.38 4.78
CA LEU A 157 6.65 7.81 5.01
C LEU A 157 6.94 9.21 4.46
N TRP A 158 6.44 9.53 3.27
CA TRP A 158 6.70 10.79 2.57
C TRP A 158 5.67 11.87 2.84
N ASN A 159 4.62 11.58 3.61
CA ASN A 159 3.52 12.50 3.89
C ASN A 159 2.85 13.04 2.61
N VAL A 160 2.55 12.17 1.68
CA VAL A 160 1.83 12.48 0.44
C VAL A 160 0.56 11.63 0.34
N SER A 161 -0.33 11.95 -0.59
CA SER A 161 -1.48 11.11 -0.88
C SER A 161 -1.06 9.75 -1.45
N PRO A 162 -1.72 8.63 -1.08
CA PRO A 162 -1.48 7.33 -1.70
C PRO A 162 -1.79 7.33 -3.21
N PHE A 163 -2.76 8.13 -3.67
CA PHE A 163 -3.06 8.28 -5.10
C PHE A 163 -1.87 8.84 -5.88
N THR A 164 -1.08 9.74 -5.28
CA THR A 164 0.16 10.24 -5.89
C THR A 164 1.09 9.08 -6.21
N LEU A 165 1.26 8.13 -5.28
CA LEU A 165 2.22 7.04 -5.46
C LEU A 165 1.69 5.95 -6.40
N TRP A 166 0.42 5.61 -6.31
CA TRP A 166 -0.19 4.62 -7.19
C TRP A 166 -0.16 5.02 -8.67
N ASN A 167 -0.10 6.33 -8.97
CA ASN A 167 -0.15 6.87 -10.33
C ASN A 167 1.18 7.44 -10.85
N SER A 168 2.17 7.68 -9.98
CA SER A 168 3.42 8.34 -10.40
C SER A 168 4.51 7.38 -10.86
N PHE A 169 4.45 6.12 -10.46
CA PHE A 169 5.42 5.09 -10.89
C PHE A 169 4.86 3.68 -10.79
N ALA A 170 5.43 2.79 -11.59
CA ALA A 170 5.16 1.36 -11.50
C ALA A 170 6.40 0.65 -10.94
N LEU A 171 6.21 -0.11 -9.86
CA LEU A 171 7.26 -0.97 -9.32
C LEU A 171 7.30 -2.27 -10.12
N ALA A 172 8.43 -2.58 -10.71
CA ALA A 172 8.62 -3.87 -11.35
C ALA A 172 8.60 -4.99 -10.29
N PRO A 173 8.02 -6.16 -10.62
CA PRO A 173 8.14 -7.33 -9.74
C PRO A 173 9.60 -7.59 -9.38
N THR A 174 9.88 -7.85 -8.10
CA THR A 174 11.24 -8.06 -7.58
C THR A 174 12.17 -6.83 -7.59
N SER A 175 11.59 -5.62 -7.63
CA SER A 175 12.36 -4.38 -7.49
C SER A 175 12.63 -4.04 -6.02
#